data_8fb1d5636b90e1cb0394c1efc9a81bbd
#
_entry.id   8fb1d5636b90e1cb0394c1efc9a81bbd
#
_cell.length_a   1.000
_cell.length_b   1.000
_cell.length_c   1.000
_cell.angle_alpha   90.00
_cell.angle_beta   90.00
_cell.angle_gamma   90.00
#
_symmetry.space_group_name_H-M   'P 1'
#
loop_
_entity.id
_entity.type
_entity.pdbx_description
1 polymer ?
#
loop_
_entity_poly.entity_id
_entity_poly.type
_entity_poly.pdbx_seq_one_letter_code
_entity_poly.pdbx_strand_id
1 'polypeptide(L)'
;WARGIDTPEHHEDHPSGREKYVNVSLDHKVIGIQYTIVALALISIGGLFALIFRTELAASQLQFLTTDMKLFGQNGPQLYNTLMSLHGMIMIVSILLGISGIINYVVPLLLWAQDMAFPRLNAFSFWIAVPGAVLLLSSLFLCGFDTGWTGYPPLSARAPVGMQMFFLGVFVAGWSSILGALNVIVTVLRMRAKGMTAMRMPIFVWAA
;
A
#
# COMPACT_ATOMS: atom_id res chain seq x y z
N TRP A 1 15.73 17.65 -40.84
CA TRP A 1 16.76 18.13 -39.93
C TRP A 1 16.64 17.35 -38.61
N ALA A 2 17.06 16.07 -38.60
CA ALA A 2 17.31 15.33 -37.38
C ALA A 2 18.80 15.00 -37.36
N ARG A 3 19.62 15.90 -36.79
CA ARG A 3 20.95 15.53 -36.33
C ARG A 3 20.75 14.72 -35.02
N GLY A 4 21.20 13.48 -35.06
CA GLY A 4 21.26 12.64 -33.86
C GLY A 4 22.07 13.36 -32.78
N ILE A 5 21.40 13.63 -31.67
CA ILE A 5 22.08 13.85 -30.42
C ILE A 5 22.31 12.45 -29.89
N ASP A 6 23.55 11.98 -30.01
CA ASP A 6 24.02 10.80 -29.29
C ASP A 6 23.88 11.12 -27.80
N THR A 7 22.76 10.72 -27.22
CA THR A 7 22.65 10.67 -25.76
C THR A 7 23.61 9.57 -25.32
N PRO A 8 24.60 9.86 -24.45
CA PRO A 8 25.41 8.80 -23.88
C PRO A 8 24.47 7.76 -23.27
N GLU A 9 24.53 6.52 -23.75
CA GLU A 9 23.90 5.39 -23.10
C GLU A 9 24.54 5.31 -21.71
N HIS A 10 23.85 5.83 -20.71
CA HIS A 10 24.14 5.48 -19.36
C HIS A 10 23.78 4.00 -19.22
N HIS A 11 24.77 3.13 -19.39
CA HIS A 11 24.72 1.78 -18.85
C HIS A 11 24.68 1.89 -17.32
N GLU A 12 23.49 2.25 -16.78
CA GLU A 12 23.20 1.91 -15.40
C GLU A 12 23.12 0.38 -15.38
N ASP A 13 24.01 -0.25 -14.62
CA ASP A 13 23.97 -1.67 -14.32
C ASP A 13 22.63 -1.97 -13.66
N HIS A 14 21.60 -2.22 -14.46
CA HIS A 14 20.29 -2.61 -13.95
C HIS A 14 20.45 -4.00 -13.32
N PRO A 15 20.15 -4.14 -12.02
CA PRO A 15 20.23 -5.43 -11.36
C PRO A 15 19.41 -6.45 -12.15
N SER A 16 20.06 -7.53 -12.58
CA SER A 16 19.44 -8.59 -13.35
C SER A 16 18.69 -9.57 -12.45
N GLY A 17 17.59 -10.14 -12.94
CA GLY A 17 16.85 -11.17 -12.22
C GLY A 17 15.88 -10.65 -11.17
N ARG A 18 15.75 -11.37 -10.03
CA ARG A 18 14.77 -11.05 -8.95
C ARG A 18 15.16 -9.84 -8.12
N GLU A 19 16.44 -9.48 -8.10
CA GLU A 19 16.97 -8.37 -7.30
C GLU A 19 16.37 -7.01 -7.67
N LYS A 20 15.98 -6.82 -8.93
CA LYS A 20 15.31 -5.59 -9.38
C LYS A 20 13.99 -5.29 -8.67
N TYR A 21 13.31 -6.32 -8.12
CA TYR A 21 12.04 -6.14 -7.42
C TYR A 21 12.21 -5.86 -5.92
N VAL A 22 13.42 -5.96 -5.39
CA VAL A 22 13.73 -5.66 -3.98
C VAL A 22 14.47 -4.33 -3.84
N ASN A 23 15.17 -3.91 -4.89
CA ASN A 23 15.95 -2.67 -4.92
C ASN A 23 15.10 -1.46 -5.36
N VAL A 24 15.60 -0.27 -5.08
CA VAL A 24 15.02 0.98 -5.59
C VAL A 24 15.14 0.99 -7.12
N SER A 25 14.04 1.11 -7.80
CA SER A 25 13.97 1.24 -9.26
C SER A 25 13.21 2.50 -9.63
N LEU A 26 13.54 3.08 -10.77
CA LEU A 26 12.80 4.21 -11.33
C LEU A 26 11.81 3.78 -12.42
N ASP A 27 11.91 2.54 -12.91
CA ASP A 27 11.03 1.98 -13.93
C ASP A 27 9.61 1.76 -13.36
N HIS A 28 8.62 2.38 -13.98
CA HIS A 28 7.22 2.28 -13.58
C HIS A 28 6.69 0.83 -13.57
N LYS A 29 7.21 -0.05 -14.44
CA LYS A 29 6.80 -1.46 -14.50
C LYS A 29 7.28 -2.23 -13.29
N VAL A 30 8.54 -1.99 -12.89
CA VAL A 30 9.14 -2.61 -11.69
C VAL A 30 8.40 -2.13 -10.45
N ILE A 31 8.17 -0.82 -10.33
CA ILE A 31 7.44 -0.22 -9.20
C ILE A 31 6.00 -0.77 -9.14
N GLY A 32 5.33 -0.90 -10.28
CA GLY A 32 3.99 -1.48 -10.36
C GLY A 32 3.94 -2.92 -9.83
N ILE A 33 4.95 -3.74 -10.16
CA ILE A 33 5.07 -5.10 -9.64
C ILE A 33 5.39 -5.09 -8.14
N GLN A 34 6.28 -4.21 -7.67
CA GLN A 34 6.60 -4.06 -6.25
C GLN A 34 5.35 -3.73 -5.42
N TYR A 35 4.53 -2.77 -5.86
CA TYR A 35 3.24 -2.46 -5.25
C TYR A 35 2.31 -3.68 -5.18
N THR A 36 2.23 -4.43 -6.28
CA THR A 36 1.36 -5.62 -6.38
C THR A 36 1.82 -6.71 -5.42
N ILE A 37 3.14 -6.97 -5.32
CA ILE A 37 3.69 -7.96 -4.38
C ILE A 37 3.36 -7.58 -2.93
N VAL A 38 3.57 -6.31 -2.54
CA VAL A 38 3.26 -5.84 -1.18
C VAL A 38 1.76 -5.91 -0.91
N ALA A 39 0.92 -5.55 -1.88
CA ALA A 39 -0.53 -5.66 -1.76
C ALA A 39 -0.98 -7.11 -1.52
N LEU A 40 -0.46 -8.07 -2.29
CA LEU A 40 -0.75 -9.50 -2.12
C LEU A 40 -0.29 -10.03 -0.76
N ALA A 41 0.87 -9.61 -0.28
CA ALA A 41 1.35 -9.96 1.05
C ALA A 41 0.41 -9.43 2.15
N LEU A 42 -0.01 -8.16 2.05
CA LEU A 42 -0.94 -7.55 3.01
C LEU A 42 -2.32 -8.19 2.97
N ILE A 43 -2.87 -8.50 1.79
CA ILE A 43 -4.15 -9.25 1.65
C ILE A 43 -4.05 -10.60 2.35
N SER A 44 -2.94 -11.31 2.18
CA SER A 44 -2.73 -12.61 2.82
C SER A 44 -2.68 -12.50 4.35
N ILE A 45 -1.97 -11.49 4.89
CA ILE A 45 -1.89 -11.23 6.33
C ILE A 45 -3.27 -10.81 6.86
N GLY A 46 -3.95 -9.88 6.20
CA GLY A 46 -5.29 -9.46 6.57
C GLY A 46 -6.31 -10.60 6.53
N GLY A 47 -6.22 -11.45 5.51
CA GLY A 47 -7.04 -12.67 5.41
C GLY A 47 -6.78 -13.65 6.54
N LEU A 48 -5.52 -13.82 6.96
CA LEU A 48 -5.18 -14.65 8.13
C LEU A 48 -5.82 -14.10 9.42
N PHE A 49 -5.80 -12.77 9.62
CA PHE A 49 -6.48 -12.16 10.77
C PHE A 49 -7.98 -12.44 10.74
N ALA A 50 -8.60 -12.37 9.56
CA ALA A 50 -10.01 -12.73 9.40
C ALA A 50 -10.29 -14.19 9.77
N LEU A 51 -9.45 -15.12 9.36
CA LEU A 51 -9.59 -16.54 9.74
C LEU A 51 -9.54 -16.70 11.26
N ILE A 52 -8.60 -16.03 11.93
CA ILE A 52 -8.44 -16.15 13.40
C ILE A 52 -9.71 -15.66 14.11
N PHE A 53 -10.20 -14.44 13.85
CA PHE A 53 -11.37 -13.96 14.58
C PHE A 53 -12.69 -14.64 14.12
N ARG A 54 -12.75 -15.17 12.90
CA ARG A 54 -13.93 -15.94 12.44
C ARG A 54 -13.98 -17.32 13.06
N THR A 55 -12.84 -17.99 13.25
CA THR A 55 -12.82 -19.26 13.97
C THR A 55 -13.19 -19.11 15.44
N GLU A 56 -12.84 -17.98 16.09
CA GLU A 56 -13.32 -17.67 17.44
C GLU A 56 -14.85 -17.61 17.52
N LEU A 57 -15.51 -17.12 16.46
CA LEU A 57 -16.96 -17.01 16.38
C LEU A 57 -17.66 -18.31 15.92
N ALA A 58 -16.95 -19.42 15.74
CA ALA A 58 -17.53 -20.68 15.28
C ALA A 58 -18.49 -21.30 16.31
N ALA A 59 -18.35 -20.97 17.59
CA ALA A 59 -19.23 -21.39 18.66
C ALA A 59 -19.59 -20.19 19.58
N SER A 60 -20.62 -20.37 20.39
CA SER A 60 -21.19 -19.31 21.25
C SER A 60 -20.35 -18.94 22.47
N GLN A 61 -19.29 -19.69 22.74
CA GLN A 61 -18.37 -19.45 23.88
C GLN A 61 -16.98 -19.08 23.36
N LEU A 62 -16.16 -18.46 24.22
CA LEU A 62 -14.76 -18.20 23.92
C LEU A 62 -14.04 -19.52 23.64
N GLN A 63 -13.41 -19.61 22.46
CA GLN A 63 -12.74 -20.83 22.01
C GLN A 63 -11.28 -20.83 22.45
N PHE A 64 -10.47 -19.95 21.87
CA PHE A 64 -9.04 -19.84 22.15
C PHE A 64 -8.61 -18.42 22.55
N LEU A 65 -9.41 -17.39 22.24
CA LEU A 65 -9.17 -16.00 22.67
C LEU A 65 -9.78 -15.75 24.05
N THR A 66 -9.34 -16.51 25.04
CA THR A 66 -9.89 -16.46 26.40
C THR A 66 -9.43 -15.24 27.17
N THR A 67 -10.16 -14.85 28.24
CA THR A 67 -9.80 -13.71 29.10
C THR A 67 -8.47 -13.90 29.82
N ASP A 68 -8.10 -15.14 30.11
CA ASP A 68 -6.86 -15.49 30.82
C ASP A 68 -5.64 -15.53 29.91
N MET A 69 -5.86 -15.57 28.59
CA MET A 69 -4.80 -15.52 27.60
C MET A 69 -4.10 -14.16 27.64
N LYS A 70 -2.78 -14.16 27.55
CA LYS A 70 -1.96 -12.95 27.38
C LYS A 70 -1.03 -13.13 26.19
N LEU A 71 -1.26 -12.39 25.13
CA LEU A 71 -0.40 -12.36 23.95
C LEU A 71 -0.16 -10.91 23.52
N PHE A 72 1.09 -10.55 23.30
CA PHE A 72 1.50 -9.18 22.94
C PHE A 72 1.00 -8.11 23.93
N GLY A 73 0.87 -8.44 25.22
CA GLY A 73 0.34 -7.54 26.24
C GLY A 73 -1.19 -7.36 26.21
N GLN A 74 -1.92 -8.15 25.40
CA GLN A 74 -3.36 -8.12 25.23
C GLN A 74 -4.00 -9.37 25.79
N ASN A 75 -5.22 -9.25 26.33
CA ASN A 75 -6.08 -10.40 26.62
C ASN A 75 -6.82 -10.85 25.34
N GLY A 76 -7.48 -12.00 25.38
CA GLY A 76 -8.16 -12.57 24.20
C GLY A 76 -9.19 -11.63 23.57
N PRO A 77 -10.16 -11.03 24.31
CA PRO A 77 -11.12 -10.08 23.76
C PRO A 77 -10.45 -8.82 23.15
N GLN A 78 -9.42 -8.29 23.78
CA GLN A 78 -8.67 -7.15 23.24
C GLN A 78 -7.93 -7.53 21.95
N LEU A 79 -7.31 -8.70 21.92
CA LEU A 79 -6.66 -9.22 20.71
C LEU A 79 -7.66 -9.44 19.58
N TYR A 80 -8.86 -9.93 19.88
CA TYR A 80 -9.95 -10.03 18.91
C TYR A 80 -10.27 -8.65 18.27
N ASN A 81 -10.47 -7.63 19.09
CA ASN A 81 -10.75 -6.27 18.61
C ASN A 81 -9.61 -5.69 17.77
N THR A 82 -8.37 -5.92 18.19
CA THR A 82 -7.19 -5.51 17.44
C THR A 82 -7.10 -6.20 16.08
N LEU A 83 -7.27 -7.52 16.03
CA LEU A 83 -7.22 -8.29 14.79
C LEU A 83 -8.32 -7.88 13.80
N MET A 84 -9.56 -7.67 14.31
CA MET A 84 -10.67 -7.21 13.50
C MET A 84 -10.41 -5.82 12.89
N SER A 85 -9.90 -4.90 13.70
CA SER A 85 -9.61 -3.53 13.27
C SER A 85 -8.44 -3.47 12.28
N LEU A 86 -7.38 -4.23 12.54
CA LEU A 86 -6.23 -4.35 11.64
C LEU A 86 -6.61 -5.05 10.34
N HIS A 87 -7.42 -6.10 10.39
CA HIS A 87 -7.93 -6.73 9.17
C HIS A 87 -8.60 -5.69 8.27
N GLY A 88 -9.57 -4.93 8.81
CA GLY A 88 -10.29 -3.92 8.02
C GLY A 88 -9.35 -2.89 7.38
N MET A 89 -8.41 -2.33 8.14
CA MET A 89 -7.51 -1.31 7.62
C MET A 89 -6.46 -1.87 6.67
N ILE A 90 -5.88 -3.03 6.97
CA ILE A 90 -4.90 -3.69 6.08
C ILE A 90 -5.54 -4.06 4.74
N MET A 91 -6.80 -4.52 4.74
CA MET A 91 -7.52 -4.81 3.50
C MET A 91 -7.72 -3.55 2.65
N ILE A 92 -8.09 -2.42 3.27
CA ILE A 92 -8.21 -1.14 2.55
C ILE A 92 -6.87 -0.71 1.97
N VAL A 93 -5.81 -0.70 2.78
CA VAL A 93 -4.46 -0.32 2.32
C VAL A 93 -3.98 -1.24 1.21
N SER A 94 -4.19 -2.55 1.32
CA SER A 94 -3.76 -3.51 0.31
C SER A 94 -4.48 -3.32 -1.03
N ILE A 95 -5.78 -3.02 -1.03
CA ILE A 95 -6.53 -2.71 -2.25
C ILE A 95 -6.00 -1.44 -2.90
N LEU A 96 -5.75 -0.38 -2.12
CA LEU A 96 -5.20 0.87 -2.64
C LEU A 96 -3.81 0.67 -3.25
N LEU A 97 -2.94 -0.10 -2.59
CA LEU A 97 -1.61 -0.44 -3.13
C LEU A 97 -1.72 -1.31 -4.39
N GLY A 98 -2.63 -2.28 -4.43
CA GLY A 98 -2.87 -3.12 -5.59
C GLY A 98 -3.34 -2.32 -6.80
N ILE A 99 -4.28 -1.41 -6.60
CA ILE A 99 -4.75 -0.49 -7.64
C ILE A 99 -3.60 0.42 -8.09
N SER A 100 -2.82 0.97 -7.18
CA SER A 100 -1.63 1.77 -7.50
C SER A 100 -0.61 0.97 -8.33
N GLY A 101 -0.43 -0.31 -8.02
CA GLY A 101 0.42 -1.23 -8.80
C GLY A 101 -0.05 -1.37 -10.24
N ILE A 102 -1.33 -1.63 -10.44
CA ILE A 102 -1.94 -1.77 -11.78
C ILE A 102 -1.86 -0.45 -12.53
N ILE A 103 -2.20 0.68 -11.90
CA ILE A 103 -2.14 2.02 -12.51
C ILE A 103 -0.71 2.35 -12.96
N ASN A 104 0.27 2.15 -12.08
CA ASN A 104 1.68 2.39 -12.40
C ASN A 104 2.16 1.56 -13.60
N TYR A 105 1.73 0.31 -13.70
CA TYR A 105 2.12 -0.56 -14.79
C TYR A 105 1.42 -0.21 -16.09
N VAL A 106 0.10 0.00 -16.06
CA VAL A 106 -0.76 0.03 -17.24
C VAL A 106 -0.95 1.43 -17.83
N VAL A 107 -1.06 2.49 -16.98
CA VAL A 107 -1.38 3.84 -17.47
C VAL A 107 -0.32 4.40 -18.42
N PRO A 108 0.99 4.34 -18.15
CA PRO A 108 1.99 4.81 -19.11
C PRO A 108 1.91 4.05 -20.44
N LEU A 109 1.66 2.74 -20.42
CA LEU A 109 1.53 1.93 -21.62
C LEU A 109 0.31 2.36 -22.46
N LEU A 110 -0.83 2.62 -21.82
CA LEU A 110 -2.05 3.07 -22.50
C LEU A 110 -1.93 4.48 -23.08
N LEU A 111 -1.08 5.31 -22.47
CA LEU A 111 -0.81 6.68 -22.93
C LEU A 111 0.33 6.76 -23.96
N TRP A 112 1.00 5.62 -24.25
CA TRP A 112 2.24 5.57 -25.06
C TRP A 112 3.33 6.46 -24.47
N ALA A 113 3.36 6.63 -23.16
CA ALA A 113 4.40 7.30 -22.43
C ALA A 113 5.55 6.32 -22.12
N GLN A 114 6.79 6.81 -22.15
CA GLN A 114 7.96 5.98 -21.82
C GLN A 114 8.01 5.62 -20.34
N ASP A 115 7.60 6.56 -19.47
CA ASP A 115 7.55 6.39 -18.02
C ASP A 115 6.49 7.32 -17.41
N MET A 116 6.37 7.31 -16.08
CA MET A 116 5.58 8.28 -15.32
C MET A 116 6.24 9.68 -15.37
N ALA A 117 5.45 10.73 -15.12
CA ALA A 117 5.95 12.12 -15.19
C ALA A 117 7.10 12.39 -14.22
N PHE A 118 7.07 11.79 -13.04
CA PHE A 118 8.08 11.95 -11.99
C PHE A 118 8.57 10.58 -11.49
N PRO A 119 9.55 9.93 -12.15
CA PRO A 119 10.00 8.58 -11.79
C PRO A 119 10.56 8.48 -10.37
N ARG A 120 11.31 9.50 -9.92
CA ARG A 120 11.84 9.56 -8.54
C ARG A 120 10.73 9.67 -7.49
N LEU A 121 9.71 10.49 -7.77
CA LEU A 121 8.55 10.62 -6.89
C LEU A 121 7.75 9.31 -6.84
N ASN A 122 7.65 8.62 -7.96
CA ASN A 122 7.02 7.32 -8.07
C ASN A 122 7.71 6.26 -7.20
N ALA A 123 9.02 6.15 -7.32
CA ALA A 123 9.82 5.28 -6.46
C ALA A 123 9.65 5.64 -4.98
N PHE A 124 9.70 6.92 -4.64
CA PHE A 124 9.52 7.40 -3.27
C PHE A 124 8.12 7.08 -2.73
N SER A 125 7.07 7.22 -3.53
CA SER A 125 5.69 6.88 -3.11
C SER A 125 5.55 5.39 -2.74
N PHE A 126 6.19 4.50 -3.47
CA PHE A 126 6.24 3.08 -3.11
C PHE A 126 7.04 2.85 -1.81
N TRP A 127 8.26 3.38 -1.75
CA TRP A 127 9.15 3.12 -0.61
C TRP A 127 8.68 3.73 0.70
N ILE A 128 7.83 4.77 0.68
CA ILE A 128 7.19 5.28 1.90
C ILE A 128 5.98 4.42 2.32
N ALA A 129 5.33 3.70 1.39
CA ALA A 129 4.25 2.78 1.72
C ALA A 129 4.71 1.58 2.56
N VAL A 130 5.94 1.09 2.30
CA VAL A 130 6.50 -0.07 3.02
C VAL A 130 6.62 0.18 4.53
N PRO A 131 7.30 1.24 5.02
CA PRO A 131 7.29 1.56 6.45
C PRO A 131 5.89 1.85 6.99
N GLY A 132 4.98 2.43 6.20
CA GLY A 132 3.58 2.57 6.59
C GLY A 132 2.91 1.25 6.91
N ALA A 133 3.09 0.24 6.06
CA ALA A 133 2.59 -1.11 6.30
C ALA A 133 3.24 -1.77 7.53
N VAL A 134 4.54 -1.60 7.72
CA VAL A 134 5.25 -2.11 8.90
C VAL A 134 4.72 -1.47 10.19
N LEU A 135 4.47 -0.16 10.20
CA LEU A 135 3.88 0.55 11.34
C LEU A 135 2.48 0.03 11.67
N LEU A 136 1.63 -0.18 10.66
CA LEU A 136 0.31 -0.78 10.86
C LEU A 136 0.41 -2.17 11.51
N LEU A 137 1.28 -3.04 11.01
CA LEU A 137 1.48 -4.38 11.56
C LEU A 137 2.10 -4.34 12.97
N SER A 138 3.01 -3.39 13.24
CA SER A 138 3.65 -3.26 14.55
C SER A 138 2.68 -2.93 15.67
N SER A 139 1.53 -2.31 15.35
CA SER A 139 0.50 -1.99 16.34
C SER A 139 -0.04 -3.23 17.06
N LEU A 140 -0.06 -4.40 16.40
CA LEU A 140 -0.45 -5.68 16.99
C LEU A 140 0.49 -6.09 18.14
N PHE A 141 1.79 -5.89 17.95
CA PHE A 141 2.84 -6.31 18.88
C PHE A 141 3.05 -5.30 20.04
N LEU A 142 2.55 -4.08 19.89
CA LEU A 142 2.69 -2.99 20.86
C LEU A 142 1.42 -2.77 21.67
N CYS A 143 0.94 -3.82 22.30
CA CYS A 143 -0.27 -3.86 23.13
C CYS A 143 -1.60 -3.59 22.40
N GLY A 144 -1.62 -3.58 21.06
CA GLY A 144 -2.84 -3.40 20.28
C GLY A 144 -3.69 -2.19 20.66
N PHE A 145 -5.00 -2.27 20.44
CA PHE A 145 -5.96 -1.22 20.79
C PHE A 145 -7.41 -1.72 20.74
N ASP A 146 -8.30 -1.12 21.54
CA ASP A 146 -9.72 -1.49 21.65
C ASP A 146 -10.67 -0.51 20.94
N THR A 147 -10.13 0.56 20.33
CA THR A 147 -10.92 1.67 19.81
C THR A 147 -11.61 1.40 18.49
N GLY A 148 -11.32 0.26 17.86
CA GLY A 148 -11.65 0.03 16.48
C GLY A 148 -10.80 0.90 15.52
N TRP A 149 -10.92 0.67 14.22
CA TRP A 149 -10.16 1.38 13.20
C TRP A 149 -10.54 2.87 13.07
N THR A 150 -11.72 3.26 13.55
CA THR A 150 -12.20 4.65 13.53
C THR A 150 -11.56 5.55 14.59
N GLY A 151 -11.08 4.95 15.68
CA GLY A 151 -10.28 5.65 16.70
C GLY A 151 -10.95 6.83 17.37
N TYR A 152 -12.22 6.70 17.79
CA TYR A 152 -12.94 7.80 18.42
C TYR A 152 -12.42 8.18 19.80
N PRO A 153 -12.25 9.50 20.09
CA PRO A 153 -12.03 9.99 21.45
C PRO A 153 -13.30 9.76 22.32
N PRO A 154 -13.16 9.60 23.65
CA PRO A 154 -11.93 9.70 24.45
C PRO A 154 -11.11 8.41 24.52
N LEU A 155 -11.63 7.29 23.99
CA LEU A 155 -10.99 5.98 24.12
C LEU A 155 -9.62 5.95 23.40
N SER A 156 -9.53 6.51 22.19
CA SER A 156 -8.29 6.57 21.43
C SER A 156 -7.19 7.40 22.10
N ALA A 157 -7.57 8.45 22.86
CA ALA A 157 -6.62 9.29 23.57
C ALA A 157 -5.96 8.58 24.77
N ARG A 158 -6.59 7.51 25.28
CA ARG A 158 -6.10 6.69 26.39
C ARG A 158 -5.57 5.33 25.95
N ALA A 159 -5.57 5.07 24.64
CA ALA A 159 -5.16 3.80 24.06
C ALA A 159 -3.65 3.58 24.22
N PRO A 160 -3.20 2.31 24.22
CA PRO A 160 -1.79 1.95 24.22
C PRO A 160 -1.02 2.49 23.01
N VAL A 161 0.31 2.36 23.05
CA VAL A 161 1.23 2.77 21.96
C VAL A 161 0.85 2.13 20.62
N GLY A 162 0.25 0.93 20.62
CA GLY A 162 -0.26 0.28 19.41
C GLY A 162 -1.19 1.17 18.59
N MET A 163 -2.06 1.96 19.24
CA MET A 163 -2.93 2.92 18.54
C MET A 163 -2.16 4.05 17.87
N GLN A 164 -1.09 4.53 18.50
CA GLN A 164 -0.24 5.55 17.89
C GLN A 164 0.48 5.03 16.65
N MET A 165 0.98 3.78 16.72
CA MET A 165 1.60 3.12 15.56
C MET A 165 0.60 2.88 14.43
N PHE A 166 -0.63 2.51 14.77
CA PHE A 166 -1.72 2.39 13.82
C PHE A 166 -1.99 3.70 13.07
N PHE A 167 -2.21 4.80 13.80
CA PHE A 167 -2.45 6.11 13.18
C PHE A 167 -1.26 6.60 12.36
N LEU A 168 -0.04 6.43 12.87
CA LEU A 168 1.16 6.80 12.14
C LEU A 168 1.30 5.99 10.85
N GLY A 169 0.98 4.69 10.89
CA GLY A 169 0.98 3.82 9.71
C GLY A 169 -0.04 4.28 8.65
N VAL A 170 -1.27 4.60 9.07
CA VAL A 170 -2.31 5.14 8.19
C VAL A 170 -1.88 6.49 7.58
N PHE A 171 -1.31 7.37 8.39
CA PHE A 171 -0.81 8.67 7.94
C PHE A 171 0.28 8.52 6.88
N VAL A 172 1.27 7.67 7.11
CA VAL A 172 2.37 7.41 6.17
C VAL A 172 1.85 6.75 4.88
N ALA A 173 0.93 5.79 4.97
CA ALA A 173 0.28 5.19 3.81
C ALA A 173 -0.54 6.21 3.00
N GLY A 174 -1.17 7.17 3.68
CA GLY A 174 -1.88 8.30 3.06
C GLY A 174 -0.94 9.17 2.22
N TRP A 175 0.25 9.49 2.70
CA TRP A 175 1.25 10.24 1.93
C TRP A 175 1.68 9.48 0.66
N SER A 176 1.91 8.18 0.75
CA SER A 176 2.18 7.34 -0.42
C SER A 176 1.10 7.50 -1.49
N SER A 177 -0.16 7.42 -1.10
CA SER A 177 -1.30 7.55 -2.00
C SER A 177 -1.39 8.92 -2.67
N ILE A 178 -1.19 10.01 -1.90
CA ILE A 178 -1.20 11.39 -2.43
C ILE A 178 -0.10 11.60 -3.46
N LEU A 179 1.12 11.14 -3.17
CA LEU A 179 2.26 11.28 -4.09
C LEU A 179 2.05 10.48 -5.38
N GLY A 180 1.51 9.27 -5.26
CA GLY A 180 1.14 8.44 -6.41
C GLY A 180 0.06 9.09 -7.28
N ALA A 181 -1.01 9.59 -6.67
CA ALA A 181 -2.10 10.27 -7.36
C ALA A 181 -1.61 11.53 -8.12
N LEU A 182 -0.77 12.35 -7.47
CA LEU A 182 -0.16 13.52 -8.12
C LEU A 182 0.60 13.11 -9.38
N ASN A 183 1.41 12.05 -9.28
CA ASN A 183 2.20 11.56 -10.40
C ASN A 183 1.33 11.06 -11.55
N VAL A 184 0.27 10.29 -11.25
CA VAL A 184 -0.69 9.80 -12.24
C VAL A 184 -1.37 10.97 -12.96
N ILE A 185 -1.89 11.95 -12.22
CA ILE A 185 -2.58 13.12 -12.79
C ILE A 185 -1.65 13.87 -13.77
N VAL A 186 -0.41 14.15 -13.37
CA VAL A 186 0.54 14.86 -14.25
C VAL A 186 0.91 14.01 -15.46
N THR A 187 1.09 12.71 -15.29
CA THR A 187 1.36 11.78 -16.41
C THR A 187 0.21 11.81 -17.43
N VAL A 188 -1.03 11.68 -16.96
CA VAL A 188 -2.22 11.72 -17.82
C VAL A 188 -2.38 13.07 -18.52
N LEU A 189 -2.08 14.19 -17.86
CA LEU A 189 -2.25 15.50 -18.45
C LEU A 189 -1.13 15.89 -19.43
N ARG A 190 0.12 15.49 -19.15
CA ARG A 190 1.32 16.01 -19.84
C ARG A 190 2.00 15.03 -20.76
N MET A 191 1.86 13.70 -20.55
CA MET A 191 2.65 12.69 -21.22
C MET A 191 1.86 11.84 -22.23
N ARG A 192 0.67 12.27 -22.62
CA ARG A 192 -0.12 11.61 -23.67
C ARG A 192 0.59 11.68 -25.01
N ALA A 193 0.45 10.60 -25.82
CA ALA A 193 0.94 10.59 -27.20
C ALA A 193 0.36 11.73 -28.01
N LYS A 194 1.13 12.25 -28.97
CA LYS A 194 0.70 13.31 -29.88
C LYS A 194 -0.58 12.88 -30.63
N GLY A 195 -1.61 13.72 -30.58
CA GLY A 195 -2.92 13.43 -31.19
C GLY A 195 -3.92 12.70 -30.28
N MET A 196 -3.51 12.23 -29.10
CA MET A 196 -4.41 11.67 -28.10
C MET A 196 -5.09 12.77 -27.30
N THR A 197 -6.30 13.14 -27.70
CA THR A 197 -7.14 14.07 -26.91
C THR A 197 -7.72 13.40 -25.69
N ALA A 198 -8.23 14.16 -24.71
CA ALA A 198 -8.85 13.62 -23.52
C ALA A 198 -9.95 12.59 -23.83
N MET A 199 -10.80 12.88 -24.84
CA MET A 199 -11.91 12.00 -25.23
C MET A 199 -11.49 10.75 -26.04
N ARG A 200 -10.22 10.65 -26.42
CA ARG A 200 -9.64 9.49 -27.10
C ARG A 200 -8.82 8.60 -26.17
N MET A 201 -8.70 8.96 -24.91
CA MET A 201 -8.03 8.13 -23.92
C MET A 201 -8.85 6.86 -23.64
N PRO A 202 -8.21 5.73 -23.38
CA PRO A 202 -8.87 4.51 -22.91
C PRO A 202 -9.65 4.77 -21.63
N ILE A 203 -10.81 4.12 -21.46
CA ILE A 203 -11.69 4.30 -20.29
C ILE A 203 -10.98 3.98 -18.97
N PHE A 204 -10.02 3.04 -18.98
CA PHE A 204 -9.22 2.70 -17.83
C PHE A 204 -8.43 3.92 -17.28
N VAL A 205 -7.88 4.75 -18.19
CA VAL A 205 -7.13 5.96 -17.80
C VAL A 205 -8.05 7.01 -17.16
N TRP A 206 -9.32 7.04 -17.56
CA TRP A 206 -10.32 7.89 -16.94
C TRP A 206 -10.75 7.39 -15.55
N ALA A 207 -10.69 6.09 -15.32
CA ALA A 207 -11.05 5.48 -14.05
C ALA A 207 -9.91 5.49 -13.02
N ALA A 208 -8.66 5.65 -13.48
CA ALA A 208 -7.46 5.70 -12.65
C ALA A 208 -7.30 7.06 -11.98
#